data_c0fb6e7d2df89f03f0a8f4c77f3e7d65
#
_entry.id   c0fb6e7d2df89f03f0a8f4c77f3e7d65
#
_cell.length_a   1.000
_cell.length_b   1.000
_cell.length_c   1.000
_cell.angle_alpha   90.00
_cell.angle_beta   90.00
_cell.angle_gamma   90.00
#
_symmetry.space_group_name_H-M   'P 1'
#
loop_
_entity.id
_entity.type
_entity.pdbx_description
1 polymer ?
#
loop_
_entity_poly.entity_id
_entity_poly.type
_entity_poly.pdbx_seq_one_letter_code
_entity_poly.pdbx_strand_id
1 'polypeptide(L)'
;MKVKISTNGKFHAITVVEPNFTANMTAALHELCEPFLKQEVKNLLLNLKDIQKMDSAAADTILELRNLFYANRASFVLCELQPPVKKIFDQSEQFEILQIAPTQSEASDIIFMEEIEREFTD
;
A
#
# COMPACT_ATOMS: atom_id res chain seq x y z
N MET A 1 1.89 -4.69 15.65
CA MET A 1 0.85 -4.16 14.73
C MET A 1 -0.05 -5.32 14.31
N LYS A 2 -1.35 -5.14 14.41
CA LYS A 2 -2.31 -6.17 14.04
C LYS A 2 -2.71 -6.03 12.58
N VAL A 3 -2.63 -7.12 11.82
CA VAL A 3 -2.98 -7.14 10.40
C VAL A 3 -3.75 -8.39 10.03
N LYS A 4 -4.48 -8.32 8.93
CA LYS A 4 -5.06 -9.48 8.25
C LYS A 4 -4.43 -9.54 6.86
N ILE A 5 -4.01 -10.72 6.45
CA ILE A 5 -3.37 -10.93 5.15
C ILE A 5 -4.15 -11.96 4.38
N SER A 6 -4.48 -11.62 3.13
CA SER A 6 -5.10 -12.53 2.18
C SER A 6 -4.26 -12.54 0.90
N THR A 7 -3.79 -13.71 0.50
CA THR A 7 -2.91 -13.85 -0.67
C THR A 7 -3.64 -14.62 -1.78
N ASN A 8 -3.49 -14.13 -3.00
CA ASN A 8 -3.94 -14.86 -4.19
C ASN A 8 -2.80 -14.94 -5.22
N GLY A 9 -3.08 -15.38 -6.44
CA GLY A 9 -2.05 -15.53 -7.47
C GLY A 9 -1.51 -14.22 -8.03
N LYS A 10 -2.06 -13.07 -7.63
CA LYS A 10 -1.72 -11.76 -8.20
C LYS A 10 -1.17 -10.77 -7.19
N PHE A 11 -1.64 -10.82 -5.96
CA PHE A 11 -1.22 -9.85 -4.93
C PHE A 11 -1.47 -10.37 -3.51
N HIS A 12 -0.85 -9.69 -2.56
CA HIS A 12 -1.11 -9.84 -1.12
C HIS A 12 -1.96 -8.67 -0.67
N ALA A 13 -3.15 -8.93 -0.13
CA ALA A 13 -3.99 -7.89 0.43
C ALA A 13 -3.76 -7.84 1.94
N ILE A 14 -3.29 -6.71 2.43
CA ILE A 14 -3.01 -6.49 3.84
C ILE A 14 -3.98 -5.45 4.38
N THR A 15 -4.74 -5.79 5.40
CA THR A 15 -5.58 -4.85 6.15
C THR A 15 -4.91 -4.57 7.49
N VAL A 16 -4.61 -3.30 7.77
CA VAL A 16 -4.07 -2.90 9.07
C VAL A 16 -5.23 -2.72 10.03
N VAL A 17 -5.33 -3.61 11.05
CA VAL A 17 -6.45 -3.63 11.98
C VAL A 17 -6.07 -2.85 13.24
N GLU A 18 -5.92 -1.53 13.07
CA GLU A 18 -5.56 -0.58 14.11
C GLU A 18 -6.34 0.72 13.88
N PRO A 19 -6.79 1.41 14.93
CA PRO A 19 -7.46 2.69 14.74
C PRO A 19 -6.49 3.83 14.40
N ASN A 20 -5.23 3.72 14.81
CA ASN A 20 -4.22 4.74 14.59
C ASN A 20 -3.00 4.13 13.92
N PHE A 21 -2.43 4.86 12.98
CA PHE A 21 -1.16 4.49 12.35
C PHE A 21 -0.16 5.60 12.63
N THR A 22 0.82 5.30 13.48
CA THR A 22 1.75 6.30 14.00
C THR A 22 3.20 5.92 13.73
N ALA A 23 4.11 6.85 14.03
CA ALA A 23 5.54 6.65 13.86
C ALA A 23 6.05 5.36 14.54
N ASN A 24 5.45 4.96 15.65
CA ASN A 24 5.84 3.73 16.36
C ASN A 24 5.59 2.45 15.58
N MET A 25 4.76 2.52 14.54
CA MET A 25 4.34 1.35 13.75
C MET A 25 5.07 1.27 12.40
N THR A 26 5.87 2.26 12.06
CA THR A 26 6.51 2.34 10.74
C THR A 26 7.50 1.21 10.49
N ALA A 27 8.33 0.88 11.48
CA ALA A 27 9.28 -0.22 11.36
C ALA A 27 8.56 -1.56 11.19
N ALA A 28 7.46 -1.77 11.93
CA ALA A 28 6.68 -3.00 11.84
C ALA A 28 6.05 -3.15 10.44
N LEU A 29 5.55 -2.07 9.85
CA LEU A 29 4.99 -2.11 8.50
C LEU A 29 6.08 -2.46 7.47
N HIS A 30 7.23 -1.85 7.58
CA HIS A 30 8.35 -2.09 6.67
C HIS A 30 8.80 -3.55 6.76
N GLU A 31 8.97 -4.07 7.97
CA GLU A 31 9.36 -5.46 8.20
C GLU A 31 8.32 -6.45 7.68
N LEU A 32 7.05 -6.09 7.73
CA LEU A 32 5.97 -6.92 7.21
C LEU A 32 5.98 -6.96 5.69
N CYS A 33 6.17 -5.83 5.03
CA CYS A 33 5.98 -5.70 3.58
C CYS A 33 7.22 -6.09 2.77
N GLU A 34 8.40 -5.74 3.22
CA GLU A 34 9.64 -5.95 2.46
C GLU A 34 9.87 -7.42 2.06
N PRO A 35 9.63 -8.43 2.91
CA PRO A 35 9.86 -9.82 2.52
C PRO A 35 9.04 -10.30 1.33
N PHE A 36 7.90 -9.67 1.04
CA PHE A 36 7.08 -10.04 -0.12
C PHE A 36 7.84 -9.82 -1.44
N LEU A 37 8.80 -8.91 -1.47
CA LEU A 37 9.60 -8.65 -2.66
C LEU A 37 10.50 -9.81 -3.06
N LYS A 38 10.70 -10.78 -2.17
CA LYS A 38 11.49 -11.99 -2.44
C LYS A 38 10.62 -13.17 -2.85
N GLN A 39 9.32 -12.99 -2.90
CA GLN A 39 8.37 -14.03 -3.29
C GLN A 39 8.05 -13.93 -4.78
N GLU A 40 7.46 -14.98 -5.32
CA GLU A 40 7.01 -15.00 -6.71
C GLU A 40 5.91 -13.96 -6.94
N VAL A 41 4.92 -13.91 -6.05
CA VAL A 41 3.90 -12.87 -6.06
C VAL A 41 4.43 -11.72 -5.17
N LYS A 42 4.67 -10.57 -5.79
CA LYS A 42 5.26 -9.42 -5.09
C LYS A 42 4.27 -8.26 -4.86
N ASN A 43 3.24 -8.15 -5.69
CA ASN A 43 2.30 -7.02 -5.60
C ASN A 43 1.59 -6.97 -4.26
N LEU A 44 1.40 -5.77 -3.75
CA LEU A 44 0.78 -5.56 -2.45
C LEU A 44 -0.36 -4.54 -2.55
N LEU A 45 -1.47 -4.88 -1.94
CA LEU A 45 -2.62 -4.02 -1.78
C LEU A 45 -2.79 -3.75 -0.29
N LEU A 46 -2.73 -2.49 0.10
CA LEU A 46 -2.82 -2.08 1.50
C LEU A 46 -4.19 -1.44 1.76
N ASN A 47 -5.01 -2.14 2.52
CA ASN A 47 -6.34 -1.68 2.88
C ASN A 47 -6.28 -0.96 4.23
N LEU A 48 -6.67 0.32 4.23
CA LEU A 48 -6.59 1.18 5.41
C LEU A 48 -7.96 1.53 5.99
N LYS A 49 -8.98 0.71 5.72
CA LYS A 49 -10.36 1.02 6.12
C LYS A 49 -10.54 1.18 7.63
N ASP A 50 -9.74 0.51 8.44
CA ASP A 50 -9.85 0.57 9.90
C ASP A 50 -9.04 1.70 10.52
N ILE A 51 -8.14 2.32 9.75
CA ILE A 51 -7.31 3.43 10.23
C ILE A 51 -8.14 4.70 10.27
N GLN A 52 -8.26 5.30 11.44
CA GLN A 52 -8.99 6.56 11.64
C GLN A 52 -8.06 7.77 11.71
N LYS A 53 -6.83 7.56 12.16
CA LYS A 53 -5.82 8.63 12.28
C LYS A 53 -4.47 8.11 11.82
N MET A 54 -3.72 8.98 11.16
CA MET A 54 -2.37 8.68 10.69
C MET A 54 -1.51 9.92 10.88
N ASP A 55 -0.26 9.73 11.32
CA ASP A 55 0.69 10.85 11.38
C ASP A 55 1.56 10.91 10.11
N SER A 56 2.32 11.99 9.98
CA SER A 56 3.14 12.21 8.80
C SER A 56 4.25 11.18 8.63
N ALA A 57 4.81 10.66 9.73
CA ALA A 57 5.85 9.64 9.66
C ALA A 57 5.31 8.33 9.07
N ALA A 58 4.08 7.96 9.42
CA ALA A 58 3.43 6.79 8.84
C ALA A 58 3.19 6.98 7.34
N ALA A 59 2.72 8.16 6.94
CA ALA A 59 2.51 8.48 5.52
C ALA A 59 3.82 8.42 4.74
N ASP A 60 4.90 8.95 5.29
CA ASP A 60 6.22 8.90 4.67
C ASP A 60 6.71 7.47 4.48
N THR A 61 6.48 6.60 5.45
CA THR A 61 6.85 5.18 5.35
C THR A 61 6.07 4.47 4.24
N ILE A 62 4.79 4.78 4.09
CA ILE A 62 3.98 4.23 3.00
C ILE A 62 4.56 4.67 1.64
N LEU A 63 4.96 5.92 1.52
CA LEU A 63 5.59 6.41 0.29
C LEU A 63 6.92 5.70 0.01
N GLU A 64 7.74 5.51 1.03
CA GLU A 64 9.01 4.77 0.90
C GLU A 64 8.77 3.34 0.43
N LEU A 65 7.78 2.65 0.99
CA LEU A 65 7.42 1.29 0.57
C LEU A 65 6.93 1.25 -0.86
N ARG A 66 6.09 2.21 -1.24
CA ARG A 66 5.64 2.33 -2.63
C ARG A 66 6.83 2.41 -3.57
N ASN A 67 7.78 3.29 -3.27
CA ASN A 67 8.95 3.49 -4.11
C ASN A 67 9.81 2.22 -4.18
N LEU A 68 9.97 1.54 -3.05
CA LEU A 68 10.72 0.28 -3.01
C LEU A 68 10.06 -0.80 -3.87
N PHE A 69 8.73 -0.93 -3.79
CA PHE A 69 8.01 -1.95 -4.57
C PHE A 69 8.11 -1.67 -6.06
N TYR A 70 7.86 -0.43 -6.48
CA TYR A 70 7.95 -0.08 -7.90
C TYR A 70 9.37 -0.19 -8.44
N ALA A 71 10.39 0.07 -7.63
CA ALA A 71 11.79 -0.17 -8.03
C ALA A 71 12.08 -1.66 -8.23
N ASN A 72 11.28 -2.54 -7.66
CA ASN A 72 11.38 -4.00 -7.81
C ASN A 72 10.33 -4.57 -8.77
N ARG A 73 9.75 -3.75 -9.63
CA ARG A 73 8.75 -4.14 -10.63
C ARG A 73 7.52 -4.76 -9.99
N ALA A 74 7.11 -4.24 -8.85
CA ALA A 74 5.93 -4.67 -8.13
C ALA A 74 5.00 -3.49 -7.90
N SER A 75 3.70 -3.75 -7.83
CA SER A 75 2.69 -2.74 -7.52
C SER A 75 2.50 -2.61 -6.01
N PHE A 76 2.19 -1.40 -5.58
CA PHE A 76 1.86 -1.10 -4.19
C PHE A 76 0.70 -0.11 -4.23
N VAL A 77 -0.51 -0.58 -3.93
CA VAL A 77 -1.74 0.20 -4.11
C VAL A 77 -2.48 0.30 -2.78
N LEU A 78 -2.95 1.51 -2.45
CA LEU A 78 -3.75 1.76 -1.25
C LEU A 78 -5.24 1.75 -1.59
N CYS A 79 -6.08 1.35 -0.64
CA CYS A 79 -7.52 1.44 -0.85
C CYS A 79 -8.28 1.68 0.45
N GLU A 80 -9.52 2.11 0.28
CA GLU A 80 -10.50 2.30 1.35
C GLU A 80 -10.01 3.23 2.47
N LEU A 81 -9.38 4.35 2.07
CA LEU A 81 -8.92 5.34 3.03
C LEU A 81 -10.10 6.11 3.61
N GLN A 82 -10.13 6.24 4.93
CA GLN A 82 -11.08 7.13 5.57
C GLN A 82 -10.71 8.60 5.31
N PRO A 83 -11.67 9.53 5.32
CA PRO A 83 -11.40 10.93 4.99
C PRO A 83 -10.23 11.58 5.75
N PRO A 84 -10.06 11.38 7.08
CA PRO A 84 -8.92 11.97 7.78
C PRO A 84 -7.57 11.45 7.30
N VAL A 85 -7.51 10.19 6.86
CA VAL A 85 -6.29 9.57 6.34
C VAL A 85 -6.01 10.10 4.94
N LYS A 86 -7.03 10.13 4.09
CA LYS A 86 -6.90 10.66 2.73
C LYS A 86 -6.39 12.10 2.74
N LYS A 87 -6.88 12.90 3.70
CA LYS A 87 -6.49 14.30 3.84
C LYS A 87 -4.98 14.45 4.05
N ILE A 88 -4.35 13.54 4.78
CA ILE A 88 -2.91 13.60 5.01
C ILE A 88 -2.15 13.43 3.70
N PHE A 89 -2.56 12.51 2.85
CA PHE A 89 -1.93 12.31 1.54
C PHE A 89 -2.21 13.46 0.58
N ASP A 90 -3.33 14.16 0.74
CA ASP A 90 -3.67 15.30 -0.11
C ASP A 90 -2.89 16.57 0.23
N GLN A 91 -2.21 16.62 1.39
CA GLN A 91 -1.52 17.82 1.87
C GLN A 91 -0.19 18.10 1.20
N SER A 92 0.41 17.13 0.51
CA SER A 92 1.73 17.30 -0.08
C SER A 92 1.82 16.64 -1.44
N GLU A 93 2.43 17.35 -2.38
CA GLU A 93 2.63 16.85 -3.74
C GLU A 93 3.46 15.56 -3.81
N GLN A 94 4.31 15.32 -2.80
CA GLN A 94 5.12 14.10 -2.78
C GLN A 94 4.28 12.82 -2.80
N PHE A 95 3.04 12.89 -2.32
CA PHE A 95 2.15 11.73 -2.27
C PHE A 95 1.33 11.52 -3.55
N GLU A 96 1.39 12.43 -4.53
CA GLU A 96 0.62 12.30 -5.77
C GLU A 96 0.96 11.04 -6.57
N ILE A 97 2.15 10.51 -6.39
CA ILE A 97 2.59 9.28 -7.06
C ILE A 97 1.90 8.02 -6.52
N LEU A 98 1.33 8.09 -5.32
CA LEU A 98 0.64 6.94 -4.72
C LEU A 98 -0.62 6.58 -5.52
N GLN A 99 -0.79 5.28 -5.76
CA GLN A 99 -2.03 4.75 -6.33
C GLN A 99 -3.02 4.50 -5.20
N ILE A 100 -4.11 5.23 -5.18
CA ILE A 100 -5.14 5.15 -4.15
C ILE A 100 -6.48 4.90 -4.82
N ALA A 101 -7.16 3.82 -4.45
CA ALA A 101 -8.46 3.47 -4.99
C ALA A 101 -9.53 3.52 -3.90
N PRO A 102 -10.79 3.84 -4.24
CA PRO A 102 -11.87 3.89 -3.26
C PRO A 102 -12.20 2.52 -2.67
N THR A 103 -12.05 1.45 -3.46
CA THR A 103 -12.43 0.10 -3.05
C THR A 103 -11.27 -0.87 -3.32
N GLN A 104 -11.31 -2.00 -2.64
CA GLN A 104 -10.34 -3.07 -2.87
C GLN A 104 -10.47 -3.63 -4.29
N SER A 105 -11.67 -3.73 -4.84
CA SER A 105 -11.90 -4.19 -6.20
C SER A 105 -11.21 -3.28 -7.23
N GLU A 106 -11.34 -1.97 -7.09
CA GLU A 106 -10.69 -1.02 -7.98
C GLU A 106 -9.16 -1.04 -7.82
N ALA A 107 -8.67 -1.23 -6.59
CA ALA A 107 -7.23 -1.38 -6.34
C ALA A 107 -6.69 -2.63 -7.05
N SER A 108 -7.43 -3.73 -7.00
CA SER A 108 -7.09 -4.97 -7.71
C SER A 108 -7.00 -4.72 -9.22
N ASP A 109 -7.93 -3.96 -9.79
CA ASP A 109 -7.93 -3.62 -11.21
C ASP A 109 -6.68 -2.82 -11.59
N ILE A 110 -6.25 -1.89 -10.73
CA ILE A 110 -5.01 -1.13 -10.95
C ILE A 110 -3.81 -2.07 -11.03
N ILE A 111 -3.73 -3.04 -10.13
CA ILE A 111 -2.63 -4.01 -10.11
C ILE A 111 -2.62 -4.82 -11.41
N PHE A 112 -3.77 -5.32 -11.86
CA PHE A 112 -3.86 -6.05 -13.11
C PHE A 112 -3.40 -5.22 -14.30
N MET A 113 -3.83 -3.98 -14.37
CA MET A 113 -3.43 -3.08 -15.45
C MET A 113 -1.93 -2.81 -15.44
N GLU A 114 -1.34 -2.60 -14.27
CA GLU A 114 0.09 -2.36 -14.15
C GLU A 114 0.90 -3.60 -14.54
N GLU A 115 0.44 -4.79 -14.20
CA GLU A 115 1.09 -6.02 -14.65
C GLU A 115 1.10 -6.15 -16.17
N ILE A 116 -0.03 -5.84 -16.81
CA ILE A 116 -0.14 -5.86 -18.27
C ILE A 116 0.83 -4.85 -18.89
N GLU A 117 0.89 -3.64 -18.33
CA GLU A 117 1.82 -2.61 -18.81
C GLU A 117 3.27 -3.06 -18.72
N ARG A 118 3.65 -3.74 -17.64
CA ARG A 118 5.02 -4.25 -17.48
C ARG A 118 5.37 -5.29 -18.54
N GLU A 119 4.42 -6.10 -18.98
CA GLU A 119 4.65 -7.08 -20.04
C GLU A 119 5.01 -6.42 -21.37
N PHE A 120 4.51 -5.22 -21.62
CA PHE A 120 4.76 -4.48 -22.85
C PHE A 120 5.99 -3.59 -22.81
N THR A 121 6.59 -3.36 -21.65
CA THR A 121 7.72 -2.43 -21.50
C THR A 121 9.07 -3.13 -21.31
N ASP A 122 9.09 -4.43 -21.34
CA ASP A 122 10.34 -5.22 -21.23
C ASP A 122 11.06 -5.39 -22.57
#